data_64c9017dd847ed9630b65f37ab676087
#
_entry.id   64c9017dd847ed9630b65f37ab676087
#
_cell.length_a   1.000
_cell.length_b   1.000
_cell.length_c   1.000
_cell.angle_alpha   90.00
_cell.angle_beta   90.00
_cell.angle_gamma   90.00
#
_symmetry.space_group_name_H-M   'P 1'
#
loop_
_entity.id
_entity.type
_entity.pdbx_description
1 polymer ?
#
loop_
_entity_poly.entity_id
_entity_poly.type
_entity_poly.pdbx_seq_one_letter_code
_entity_poly.pdbx_strand_id
1 'polypeptide(L)'
;MGKPHMSEHFARLLIALAALGCIANALFMIVAPMRWYWAVPTVPATGPANSHFIIDVGLAYLCCGITLCYGGLYPSGRWLALIAGAMWLGAHGLFHVFEFATGHATASRFLQDVPGVLGPPLLVIGALAILVATHRIVPAGLCTKFSCGPSND
;
A
#
# COMPACT_ATOMS: atom_id res chain seq x y z
N MET A 1 12.76 -25.02 9.18
CA MET A 1 12.27 -23.87 8.39
C MET A 1 12.35 -24.24 6.92
N GLY A 2 11.21 -24.53 6.27
CA GLY A 2 11.19 -24.84 4.82
C GLY A 2 11.64 -23.62 4.02
N LYS A 3 12.30 -23.86 2.87
CA LYS A 3 12.68 -22.79 1.95
C LYS A 3 11.41 -22.05 1.51
N PRO A 4 11.41 -20.71 1.50
CA PRO A 4 10.25 -19.95 1.03
C PRO A 4 9.94 -20.33 -0.42
N HIS A 5 8.67 -20.62 -0.71
CA HIS A 5 8.22 -20.92 -2.07
C HIS A 5 8.41 -19.68 -2.97
N MET A 6 8.64 -19.88 -4.25
CA MET A 6 8.81 -18.81 -5.26
C MET A 6 7.69 -17.74 -5.17
N SER A 7 6.47 -18.16 -4.86
CA SER A 7 5.31 -17.29 -4.63
C SER A 7 5.49 -16.31 -3.45
N GLU A 8 6.15 -16.74 -2.37
CA GLU A 8 6.42 -15.86 -1.23
C GLU A 8 7.46 -14.79 -1.57
N HIS A 9 8.49 -15.15 -2.31
CA HIS A 9 9.49 -14.17 -2.79
C HIS A 9 8.83 -13.12 -3.68
N PHE A 10 7.92 -13.56 -4.56
CA PHE A 10 7.20 -12.64 -5.44
C PHE A 10 6.26 -11.72 -4.65
N ALA A 11 5.51 -12.24 -3.66
CA ALA A 11 4.69 -11.40 -2.79
C ALA A 11 5.54 -10.37 -2.01
N ARG A 12 6.69 -10.77 -1.48
CA ARG A 12 7.62 -9.85 -0.81
C ARG A 12 8.17 -8.78 -1.75
N LEU A 13 8.44 -9.13 -3.00
CA LEU A 13 8.87 -8.15 -4.02
C LEU A 13 7.79 -7.10 -4.27
N LEU A 14 6.53 -7.50 -4.43
CA LEU A 14 5.41 -6.57 -4.60
C LEU A 14 5.27 -5.62 -3.40
N ILE A 15 5.38 -6.15 -2.17
CA ILE A 15 5.35 -5.34 -0.94
C ILE A 15 6.53 -4.37 -0.91
N ALA A 16 7.73 -4.83 -1.23
CA ALA A 16 8.92 -3.99 -1.24
C ALA A 16 8.83 -2.85 -2.27
N LEU A 17 8.32 -3.13 -3.47
CA LEU A 17 8.09 -2.11 -4.50
C LEU A 17 7.09 -1.05 -4.03
N ALA A 18 5.97 -1.48 -3.44
CA ALA A 18 4.98 -0.55 -2.89
C ALA A 18 5.57 0.28 -1.74
N ALA A 19 6.26 -0.34 -0.80
CA ALA A 19 6.86 0.31 0.35
C ALA A 19 7.92 1.35 -0.05
N LEU A 20 8.85 0.95 -0.93
CA LEU A 20 9.93 1.84 -1.41
C LEU A 20 9.37 3.00 -2.23
N GLY A 21 8.36 2.74 -3.07
CA GLY A 21 7.66 3.79 -3.81
C GLY A 21 7.00 4.81 -2.88
N CYS A 22 6.30 4.34 -1.85
CA CYS A 22 5.68 5.22 -0.85
C CYS A 22 6.72 6.03 -0.08
N ILE A 23 7.83 5.42 0.36
CA ILE A 23 8.89 6.11 1.09
C ILE A 23 9.58 7.15 0.20
N ALA A 24 9.92 6.80 -1.05
CA ALA A 24 10.57 7.71 -1.97
C ALA A 24 9.68 8.94 -2.28
N ASN A 25 8.39 8.70 -2.56
CA ASN A 25 7.43 9.77 -2.77
C ASN A 25 7.29 10.65 -1.51
N ALA A 26 7.15 10.04 -0.33
CA ALA A 26 7.06 10.73 0.94
C ALA A 26 8.27 11.65 1.21
N LEU A 27 9.47 11.12 1.03
CA LEU A 27 10.69 11.90 1.23
C LEU A 27 10.76 13.09 0.26
N PHE A 28 10.35 12.91 -0.99
CA PHE A 28 10.30 14.00 -1.96
C PHE A 28 9.29 15.07 -1.53
N MET A 29 8.09 14.68 -1.08
CA MET A 29 7.06 15.60 -0.58
C MET A 29 7.53 16.38 0.65
N ILE A 30 8.22 15.72 1.59
CA ILE A 30 8.65 16.32 2.86
C ILE A 30 9.84 17.25 2.65
N VAL A 31 10.84 16.79 1.89
CA VAL A 31 12.11 17.54 1.75
C VAL A 31 12.01 18.67 0.74
N ALA A 32 11.20 18.50 -0.32
CA ALA A 32 11.10 19.47 -1.39
C ALA A 32 9.65 19.63 -1.90
N PRO A 33 8.69 20.06 -1.04
CA PRO A 33 7.26 20.07 -1.34
C PRO A 33 6.90 20.86 -2.60
N MET A 34 7.51 22.01 -2.80
CA MET A 34 7.25 22.82 -4.00
C MET A 34 7.81 22.19 -5.28
N ARG A 35 8.97 21.51 -5.19
CA ARG A 35 9.50 20.77 -6.35
C ARG A 35 8.62 19.58 -6.68
N TRP A 36 8.15 18.85 -5.68
CA TRP A 36 7.21 17.76 -5.85
C TRP A 36 5.92 18.22 -6.51
N TYR A 37 5.34 19.34 -6.04
CA TYR A 37 4.11 19.91 -6.59
C TYR A 37 4.21 20.15 -8.12
N TRP A 38 5.34 20.71 -8.57
CA TRP A 38 5.54 20.98 -10.00
C TRP A 38 6.03 19.76 -10.79
N ALA A 39 6.63 18.75 -10.13
CA ALA A 39 7.13 17.56 -10.79
C ALA A 39 6.02 16.55 -11.12
N VAL A 40 4.90 16.56 -10.40
CA VAL A 40 3.77 15.65 -10.64
C VAL A 40 2.74 16.36 -11.53
N PRO A 41 2.58 15.94 -12.81
CA PRO A 41 1.85 16.71 -13.80
C PRO A 41 0.40 17.03 -13.45
N THR A 42 -0.27 16.16 -12.69
CA THR A 42 -1.69 16.27 -12.34
C THR A 42 -1.93 17.15 -11.12
N VAL A 43 -0.94 17.31 -10.24
CA VAL A 43 -1.08 18.00 -8.96
C VAL A 43 -1.38 19.52 -9.11
N PRO A 44 -0.73 20.29 -9.99
CA PRO A 44 -1.07 21.71 -10.16
C PRO A 44 -2.52 21.96 -10.58
N ALA A 45 -3.17 20.99 -11.22
CA ALA A 45 -4.58 21.08 -11.62
C ALA A 45 -5.56 20.86 -10.45
N THR A 46 -5.09 20.42 -9.27
CA THR A 46 -5.95 20.22 -8.09
C THR A 46 -6.19 21.49 -7.29
N GLY A 47 -5.38 22.53 -7.49
CA GLY A 47 -5.49 23.80 -6.78
C GLY A 47 -4.14 24.41 -6.45
N PRO A 48 -4.10 25.60 -5.82
CA PRO A 48 -2.86 26.27 -5.48
C PRO A 48 -2.02 25.47 -4.48
N ALA A 49 -0.69 25.57 -4.63
CA ALA A 49 0.26 24.85 -3.79
C ALA A 49 0.12 25.24 -2.30
N ASN A 50 0.06 24.23 -1.46
CA ASN A 50 0.11 24.38 0.00
C ASN A 50 1.18 23.43 0.55
N SER A 51 2.35 23.97 0.89
CA SER A 51 3.49 23.18 1.38
C SER A 51 3.16 22.40 2.65
N HIS A 52 2.37 22.96 3.57
CA HIS A 52 1.97 22.27 4.78
C HIS A 52 1.14 21.01 4.45
N PHE A 53 0.12 21.18 3.62
CA PHE A 53 -0.72 20.06 3.18
C PHE A 53 0.08 18.99 2.42
N ILE A 54 1.02 19.39 1.57
CA ILE A 54 1.88 18.45 0.83
C ILE A 54 2.71 17.62 1.81
N ILE A 55 3.30 18.27 2.84
CA ILE A 55 4.08 17.57 3.86
C ILE A 55 3.21 16.62 4.67
N ASP A 56 2.00 17.00 5.06
CA ASP A 56 1.06 16.14 5.80
C ASP A 56 0.72 14.87 5.01
N VAL A 57 0.41 15.01 3.72
CA VAL A 57 0.19 13.85 2.85
C VAL A 57 1.47 13.03 2.69
N GLY A 58 2.63 13.67 2.60
CA GLY A 58 3.93 13.00 2.59
C GLY A 58 4.18 12.15 3.85
N LEU A 59 3.83 12.66 5.02
CA LEU A 59 3.90 11.89 6.27
C LEU A 59 2.97 10.67 6.27
N ALA A 60 1.77 10.79 5.72
CA ALA A 60 0.87 9.64 5.55
C ALA A 60 1.47 8.56 4.63
N TYR A 61 2.08 8.95 3.51
CA TYR A 61 2.81 8.02 2.63
C TYR A 61 4.00 7.38 3.35
N LEU A 62 4.73 8.13 4.18
CA LEU A 62 5.85 7.61 4.95
C LEU A 62 5.39 6.54 5.94
N CYS A 63 4.32 6.80 6.68
CA CYS A 63 3.71 5.84 7.60
C CYS A 63 3.29 4.56 6.87
N CYS A 64 2.64 4.67 5.71
CA CYS A 64 2.27 3.53 4.89
C CYS A 64 3.51 2.74 4.45
N GLY A 65 4.53 3.41 3.93
CA GLY A 65 5.75 2.78 3.45
C GLY A 65 6.49 2.01 4.56
N ILE A 66 6.64 2.62 5.75
CA ILE A 66 7.26 1.96 6.91
C ILE A 66 6.45 0.74 7.36
N THR A 67 5.13 0.86 7.43
CA THR A 67 4.24 -0.22 7.84
C THR A 67 4.28 -1.38 6.84
N LEU A 68 4.31 -1.08 5.54
CA LEU A 68 4.48 -2.10 4.49
C LEU A 68 5.85 -2.78 4.55
N CYS A 69 6.93 -2.03 4.79
CA CYS A 69 8.26 -2.60 5.03
C CYS A 69 8.23 -3.59 6.20
N TYR A 70 7.63 -3.21 7.33
CA TYR A 70 7.48 -4.09 8.48
C TYR A 70 6.73 -5.38 8.10
N GLY A 71 5.59 -5.28 7.40
CA GLY A 71 4.81 -6.44 6.95
C GLY A 71 5.57 -7.35 5.98
N GLY A 72 6.46 -6.80 5.15
CA GLY A 72 7.33 -7.56 4.26
C GLY A 72 8.43 -8.34 5.00
N LEU A 73 9.00 -7.73 6.04
CA LEU A 73 10.14 -8.27 6.78
C LEU A 73 9.72 -9.24 7.89
N TYR A 74 8.65 -8.93 8.65
CA TYR A 74 8.26 -9.64 9.85
C TYR A 74 6.97 -10.43 9.68
N PRO A 75 7.03 -11.78 9.59
CA PRO A 75 5.84 -12.62 9.40
C PRO A 75 4.81 -12.53 10.53
N SER A 76 5.25 -12.33 11.77
CA SER A 76 4.40 -12.32 12.97
C SER A 76 3.36 -11.19 13.00
N GLY A 77 3.69 -10.03 12.45
CA GLY A 77 2.79 -8.87 12.37
C GLY A 77 2.28 -8.56 10.96
N ARG A 78 2.60 -9.40 9.99
CA ARG A 78 2.42 -9.15 8.55
C ARG A 78 1.00 -8.73 8.19
N TRP A 79 0.01 -9.48 8.65
CA TRP A 79 -1.38 -9.21 8.29
C TRP A 79 -1.82 -7.81 8.69
N LEU A 80 -1.66 -7.48 9.97
CA LEU A 80 -2.04 -6.18 10.51
C LEU A 80 -1.26 -5.04 9.82
N ALA A 81 0.04 -5.23 9.62
CA ALA A 81 0.89 -4.24 8.97
C ALA A 81 0.49 -3.99 7.51
N LEU A 82 0.21 -5.03 6.74
CA LEU A 82 -0.21 -4.88 5.34
C LEU A 82 -1.59 -4.22 5.23
N ILE A 83 -2.55 -4.58 6.10
CA ILE A 83 -3.85 -3.91 6.14
C ILE A 83 -3.68 -2.44 6.52
N ALA A 84 -2.99 -2.14 7.61
CA ALA A 84 -2.80 -0.77 8.07
C ALA A 84 -2.09 0.10 7.01
N GLY A 85 -1.01 -0.42 6.39
CA GLY A 85 -0.30 0.28 5.33
C GLY A 85 -1.13 0.46 4.05
N ALA A 86 -2.05 -0.47 3.75
CA ALA A 86 -2.87 -0.40 2.55
C ALA A 86 -4.16 0.43 2.73
N MET A 87 -4.64 0.64 3.96
CA MET A 87 -5.91 1.33 4.22
C MET A 87 -5.93 2.74 3.63
N TRP A 88 -4.93 3.55 3.96
CA TRP A 88 -4.86 4.92 3.44
C TRP A 88 -4.63 4.93 1.93
N LEU A 89 -3.72 4.09 1.42
CA LEU A 89 -3.44 3.99 -0.02
C LEU A 89 -4.68 3.58 -0.80
N GLY A 90 -5.45 2.63 -0.27
CA GLY A 90 -6.71 2.18 -0.87
C GLY A 90 -7.78 3.27 -0.86
N ALA A 91 -7.96 3.95 0.27
CA ALA A 91 -8.91 5.06 0.40
C ALA A 91 -8.55 6.22 -0.54
N HIS A 92 -7.25 6.55 -0.62
CA HIS A 92 -6.75 7.57 -1.52
C HIS A 92 -6.98 7.19 -3.00
N GLY A 93 -6.68 5.95 -3.37
CA GLY A 93 -6.95 5.45 -4.72
C GLY A 93 -8.44 5.45 -5.07
N LEU A 94 -9.32 5.05 -4.14
CA LEU A 94 -10.76 5.10 -4.33
C LEU A 94 -11.27 6.53 -4.51
N PHE A 95 -10.68 7.50 -3.83
CA PHE A 95 -11.02 8.90 -4.03
C PHE A 95 -10.73 9.36 -5.46
N HIS A 96 -9.58 9.00 -6.05
CA HIS A 96 -9.29 9.32 -7.46
C HIS A 96 -10.23 8.60 -8.44
N VAL A 97 -10.64 7.37 -8.15
CA VAL A 97 -11.65 6.67 -8.93
C VAL A 97 -13.00 7.41 -8.84
N PHE A 98 -13.37 7.90 -7.67
CA PHE A 98 -14.59 8.69 -7.46
C PHE A 98 -14.53 10.01 -8.23
N GLU A 99 -13.43 10.76 -8.19
CA GLU A 99 -13.26 12.00 -8.97
C GLU A 99 -13.45 11.74 -10.47
N PHE A 100 -12.89 10.65 -10.98
CA PHE A 100 -13.08 10.28 -12.38
C PHE A 100 -14.53 9.89 -12.68
N ALA A 101 -15.15 9.05 -11.84
CA ALA A 101 -16.52 8.59 -12.05
C ALA A 101 -17.57 9.72 -11.98
N THR A 102 -17.29 10.77 -11.20
CA THR A 102 -18.16 11.94 -11.06
C THR A 102 -17.83 13.09 -12.05
N GLY A 103 -16.85 12.88 -12.92
CA GLY A 103 -16.47 13.89 -13.95
C GLY A 103 -15.60 15.04 -13.42
N HIS A 104 -15.10 14.94 -12.17
CA HIS A 104 -14.17 15.94 -11.62
C HIS A 104 -12.73 15.77 -12.14
N ALA A 105 -12.41 14.60 -12.68
CA ALA A 105 -11.15 14.34 -13.36
C ALA A 105 -11.38 13.84 -14.79
N THR A 106 -10.58 14.33 -15.74
CA THR A 106 -10.60 13.80 -17.11
C THR A 106 -9.95 12.42 -17.19
N ALA A 107 -10.29 11.64 -18.22
CA ALA A 107 -9.67 10.33 -18.43
C ALA A 107 -8.14 10.42 -18.57
N SER A 108 -7.63 11.45 -19.24
CA SER A 108 -6.19 11.67 -19.37
C SER A 108 -5.51 11.91 -18.03
N ARG A 109 -6.10 12.73 -17.16
CA ARG A 109 -5.59 12.97 -15.81
C ARG A 109 -5.65 11.71 -14.96
N PHE A 110 -6.77 10.99 -14.96
CA PHE A 110 -6.93 9.74 -14.24
C PHE A 110 -5.85 8.72 -14.64
N LEU A 111 -5.60 8.54 -15.95
CA LEU A 111 -4.57 7.61 -16.42
C LEU A 111 -3.15 8.00 -16.00
N GLN A 112 -2.85 9.30 -15.89
CA GLN A 112 -1.57 9.78 -15.38
C GLN A 112 -1.40 9.51 -13.88
N ASP A 113 -2.49 9.51 -13.12
CA ASP A 113 -2.48 9.24 -11.68
C ASP A 113 -2.35 7.74 -11.36
N VAL A 114 -2.79 6.84 -12.25
CA VAL A 114 -2.81 5.39 -12.02
C VAL A 114 -1.49 4.83 -11.46
N PRO A 115 -0.30 5.10 -12.02
CA PRO A 115 0.93 4.52 -11.51
C PRO A 115 1.26 4.94 -10.08
N GLY A 116 1.06 6.22 -9.75
CA GLY A 116 1.40 6.79 -8.44
C GLY A 116 0.35 6.54 -7.35
N VAL A 117 -0.92 6.51 -7.75
CA VAL A 117 -2.06 6.46 -6.81
C VAL A 117 -2.65 5.06 -6.69
N LEU A 118 -2.93 4.39 -7.80
CA LEU A 118 -3.51 3.03 -7.81
C LEU A 118 -2.44 1.94 -7.78
N GLY A 119 -1.25 2.21 -8.32
CA GLY A 119 -0.15 1.24 -8.35
C GLY A 119 0.18 0.65 -6.98
N PRO A 120 0.52 1.46 -5.96
CA PRO A 120 0.86 0.95 -4.64
C PRO A 120 -0.21 0.07 -4.00
N PRO A 121 -1.50 0.46 -3.90
CA PRO A 121 -2.51 -0.41 -3.33
C PRO A 121 -2.74 -1.69 -4.14
N LEU A 122 -2.66 -1.66 -5.47
CA LEU A 122 -2.79 -2.85 -6.30
C LEU A 122 -1.64 -3.83 -6.09
N LEU A 123 -0.40 -3.36 -5.91
CA LEU A 123 0.74 -4.21 -5.56
C LEU A 123 0.51 -4.92 -4.20
N VAL A 124 -0.01 -4.19 -3.20
CA VAL A 124 -0.30 -4.78 -1.88
C VAL A 124 -1.45 -5.78 -1.96
N ILE A 125 -2.52 -5.49 -2.69
CA ILE A 125 -3.64 -6.42 -2.91
C ILE A 125 -3.15 -7.69 -3.62
N GLY A 126 -2.33 -7.55 -4.65
CA GLY A 126 -1.71 -8.69 -5.35
C GLY A 126 -0.85 -9.55 -4.41
N ALA A 127 -0.03 -8.91 -3.58
CA ALA A 127 0.77 -9.62 -2.58
C ALA A 127 -0.09 -10.36 -1.56
N LEU A 128 -1.14 -9.71 -1.04
CA LEU A 128 -2.09 -10.33 -0.10
C LEU A 128 -2.80 -11.54 -0.74
N ALA A 129 -3.27 -11.42 -1.98
CA ALA A 129 -3.91 -12.51 -2.70
C ALA A 129 -2.97 -13.73 -2.84
N ILE A 130 -1.71 -13.51 -3.17
CA ILE A 130 -0.71 -14.58 -3.26
C ILE A 130 -0.47 -15.23 -1.89
N LEU A 131 -0.32 -14.42 -0.84
CA LEU A 131 -0.06 -14.92 0.52
C LEU A 131 -1.25 -15.72 1.06
N VAL A 132 -2.48 -15.30 0.81
CA VAL A 132 -3.70 -16.03 1.17
C VAL A 132 -3.79 -17.34 0.40
N ALA A 133 -3.60 -17.31 -0.92
CA ALA A 133 -3.65 -18.51 -1.76
C ALA A 133 -2.60 -19.56 -1.39
N THR A 134 -1.47 -19.15 -0.81
CA THR A 134 -0.41 -20.06 -0.36
C THR A 134 -0.51 -20.43 1.12
N HIS A 135 -1.62 -20.11 1.79
CA HIS A 135 -1.84 -20.31 3.24
C HIS A 135 -0.75 -19.71 4.13
N ARG A 136 -0.06 -18.67 3.66
CA ARG A 136 1.00 -17.98 4.39
C ARG A 136 0.49 -16.87 5.32
N ILE A 137 -0.81 -16.54 5.22
CA ILE A 137 -1.52 -15.69 6.16
C ILE A 137 -2.75 -16.45 6.64
N VAL A 138 -2.62 -17.08 7.79
CA VAL A 138 -3.78 -17.52 8.58
C VAL A 138 -3.93 -16.47 9.69
N PRO A 139 -5.05 -15.73 9.77
CA PRO A 139 -5.31 -14.86 10.91
C PRO A 139 -5.25 -15.72 12.19
N ALA A 140 -4.43 -15.34 13.14
CA ALA A 140 -4.24 -16.07 14.41
C ALA A 140 -5.52 -16.19 15.29
N GLY A 141 -6.67 -15.77 14.80
CA GLY A 141 -7.97 -15.87 15.46
C GLY A 141 -8.97 -16.83 14.80
N LEU A 142 -8.62 -17.46 13.68
CA LEU A 142 -9.49 -18.42 12.97
C LEU A 142 -9.11 -19.89 13.20
N CYS A 143 -8.21 -20.16 14.14
CA CYS A 143 -8.11 -21.49 14.71
C CYS A 143 -9.36 -21.70 15.58
N THR A 144 -10.45 -22.06 14.92
CA THR A 144 -11.70 -22.42 15.60
C THR A 144 -11.39 -23.59 16.54
N LYS A 145 -11.86 -23.51 17.78
CA LYS A 145 -11.86 -24.53 18.85
C LYS A 145 -12.39 -25.91 18.44
N PHE A 146 -12.58 -26.17 17.15
CA PHE A 146 -13.23 -27.37 16.63
C PHE A 146 -12.28 -28.41 16.01
N SER A 147 -10.98 -28.19 15.99
CA SER A 147 -10.03 -29.14 15.39
C SER A 147 -8.87 -29.57 16.27
N CYS A 148 -8.92 -29.31 17.56
CA CYS A 148 -8.07 -30.01 18.54
C CYS A 148 -8.90 -31.11 19.19
N GLY A 149 -9.07 -32.23 18.49
CA GLY A 149 -9.52 -33.44 19.13
C GLY A 149 -8.51 -33.86 20.20
N PRO A 150 -8.94 -34.47 21.31
CA PRO A 150 -8.01 -34.93 22.37
C PRO A 150 -7.04 -35.95 21.76
N SER A 151 -5.73 -35.72 21.98
CA SER A 151 -4.73 -36.77 21.81
C SER A 151 -5.08 -37.88 22.76
N ASN A 152 -5.53 -39.00 22.25
CA ASN A 152 -5.60 -40.21 23.04
C ASN A 152 -4.16 -40.64 23.37
N ASP A 153 -3.92 -40.78 24.63
CA ASP A 153 -2.74 -41.36 25.30
C ASP A 153 -2.39 -42.73 24.78
#